data_b3d1f66f6cbbbd97a2de8c8cf62e06ab
#
_entry.id   b3d1f66f6cbbbd97a2de8c8cf62e06ab
#
_cell.length_a   1.000
_cell.length_b   1.000
_cell.length_c   1.000
_cell.angle_alpha   90.00
_cell.angle_beta   90.00
_cell.angle_gamma   90.00
#
_symmetry.space_group_name_H-M   'P 1'
#
loop_
_entity.id
_entity.type
_entity.pdbx_description
1 polymer ?
#
loop_
_entity_poly.entity_id
_entity_poly.type
_entity_poly.pdbx_seq_one_letter_code
_entity_poly.pdbx_strand_id
1 'polypeptide(L)'
;MSPILPLPFLFLFLLVSFLSAISDANHEDATRRTMEEFSGYPIHPHPSVLSLSPSSLSVDAVGLQRQIDELAAFSDTPAPSVTRILYSEKDVLARSYIKSLMKEAALSVREDAVGNIFGRWNGYEAELPAVATGSHIDAIPFSGKYDGVVGVLGALEAINTLKRSNFQPRRSLEVIMFTSEEPTRFGISCLGSRLLAGSEAAADALKQAVDGQNISFFDAAKSAGYNICQEDLPNVSLTKESYSAFLELHIEQGPILEEEGVSIGIVTAIAAPASIKVDFEGNGGHAGAVLMPARSDAGLAAAELALAVEKHVLASGSIDTVGTVGILELHPGAINSIPSRSHLEIDTRDIDEKRRNTVIEKIQHSASKIATDRGVNLSQFTVVNQDPPAVCDESIIGAMEAASQHLNLSHKLMISRAYHDSLFMARISPMGMIFIPCYKGYSHKPEEYASMEDIANGVKVLALTLAKLSLD
;
A
#
# COMPACT_ATOMS: atom_id res chain seq x y z
N MET A 1 -65.55 -14.85 13.01
CA MET A 1 -65.11 -16.24 13.10
C MET A 1 -64.40 -16.60 11.83
N SER A 2 -63.09 -16.52 11.80
CA SER A 2 -62.25 -16.93 10.64
C SER A 2 -61.86 -18.40 10.84
N PRO A 3 -61.88 -19.23 9.79
CA PRO A 3 -61.52 -20.63 9.91
C PRO A 3 -60.00 -20.76 9.96
N ILE A 4 -59.51 -21.43 10.98
CA ILE A 4 -58.10 -21.87 11.15
C ILE A 4 -57.89 -23.06 10.22
N LEU A 5 -56.99 -22.94 9.22
CA LEU A 5 -56.53 -24.08 8.43
C LEU A 5 -55.67 -25.00 9.32
N PRO A 6 -55.82 -26.32 9.21
CA PRO A 6 -55.12 -27.26 10.06
C PRO A 6 -53.62 -27.36 9.69
N LEU A 7 -52.79 -27.32 10.70
CA LEU A 7 -51.35 -27.37 10.73
C LEU A 7 -50.63 -28.41 9.80
N PRO A 8 -51.25 -29.55 9.45
CA PRO A 8 -50.56 -30.55 8.61
C PRO A 8 -50.39 -30.13 7.13
N PHE A 9 -51.19 -29.17 6.61
CA PHE A 9 -51.04 -28.71 5.22
C PHE A 9 -49.88 -27.76 5.02
N LEU A 10 -49.49 -27.00 6.04
CA LEU A 10 -48.36 -26.06 5.97
C LEU A 10 -47.01 -26.80 6.00
N PHE A 11 -46.95 -27.90 6.74
CA PHE A 11 -45.71 -28.74 6.80
C PHE A 11 -45.47 -29.50 5.48
N LEU A 12 -46.55 -29.93 4.81
CA LEU A 12 -46.44 -30.62 3.53
C LEU A 12 -45.96 -29.68 2.40
N PHE A 13 -46.41 -28.42 2.42
CA PHE A 13 -46.00 -27.41 1.42
C PHE A 13 -44.53 -27.00 1.63
N LEU A 14 -44.06 -26.85 2.87
CA LEU A 14 -42.64 -26.58 3.17
C LEU A 14 -41.74 -27.75 2.82
N LEU A 15 -42.20 -29.01 3.06
CA LEU A 15 -41.42 -30.21 2.73
C LEU A 15 -41.31 -30.41 1.20
N VAL A 16 -42.36 -30.15 0.44
CA VAL A 16 -42.38 -30.24 -1.03
C VAL A 16 -41.49 -29.12 -1.63
N SER A 17 -41.53 -27.91 -1.07
CA SER A 17 -40.65 -26.80 -1.52
C SER A 17 -39.17 -27.06 -1.19
N PHE A 18 -38.85 -27.73 -0.08
CA PHE A 18 -37.50 -28.10 0.27
C PHE A 18 -36.98 -29.27 -0.58
N LEU A 19 -37.82 -30.25 -0.89
CA LEU A 19 -37.47 -31.37 -1.76
C LEU A 19 -37.33 -30.95 -3.22
N SER A 20 -38.11 -29.99 -3.73
CA SER A 20 -37.90 -29.43 -5.07
C SER A 20 -36.62 -28.59 -5.16
N ALA A 21 -36.27 -27.79 -4.13
CA ALA A 21 -35.03 -27.04 -4.11
C ALA A 21 -33.78 -27.94 -4.06
N ILE A 22 -33.84 -29.09 -3.36
CA ILE A 22 -32.75 -30.09 -3.34
C ILE A 22 -32.70 -30.87 -4.67
N SER A 23 -33.87 -31.13 -5.31
CA SER A 23 -33.95 -31.77 -6.61
C SER A 23 -33.37 -30.90 -7.73
N ASP A 24 -33.64 -29.59 -7.71
CA ASP A 24 -33.16 -28.68 -8.76
C ASP A 24 -31.63 -28.45 -8.64
N ALA A 25 -31.07 -28.35 -7.44
CA ALA A 25 -29.64 -28.24 -7.23
C ALA A 25 -28.86 -29.49 -7.67
N ASN A 26 -29.43 -30.68 -7.43
CA ASN A 26 -28.82 -31.95 -7.88
C ASN A 26 -29.06 -32.22 -9.39
N HIS A 27 -30.12 -31.67 -9.98
CA HIS A 27 -30.45 -31.91 -11.39
C HIS A 27 -29.58 -31.05 -12.32
N GLU A 28 -29.25 -29.80 -11.96
CA GLU A 28 -28.32 -28.97 -12.74
C GLU A 28 -26.91 -29.55 -12.73
N ASP A 29 -26.42 -30.04 -11.60
CA ASP A 29 -25.09 -30.64 -11.48
C ASP A 29 -24.97 -31.96 -12.24
N ALA A 30 -26.02 -32.80 -12.23
CA ALA A 30 -26.07 -34.05 -12.97
C ALA A 30 -26.17 -33.82 -14.49
N THR A 31 -26.95 -32.84 -14.93
CA THR A 31 -27.12 -32.50 -16.36
C THR A 31 -25.84 -31.90 -16.93
N ARG A 32 -25.18 -31.04 -16.17
CA ARG A 32 -23.90 -30.44 -16.54
C ARG A 32 -22.81 -31.49 -16.65
N ARG A 33 -22.68 -32.43 -15.69
CA ARG A 33 -21.75 -33.54 -15.76
C ARG A 33 -21.99 -34.44 -16.98
N THR A 34 -23.23 -34.77 -17.26
CA THR A 34 -23.59 -35.62 -18.42
C THR A 34 -23.25 -34.91 -19.74
N MET A 35 -23.42 -33.60 -19.85
CA MET A 35 -23.05 -32.83 -21.05
C MET A 35 -21.53 -32.72 -21.20
N GLU A 36 -20.79 -32.56 -20.12
CA GLU A 36 -19.32 -32.54 -20.11
C GLU A 36 -18.73 -33.92 -20.48
N GLU A 37 -19.28 -35.03 -19.96
CA GLU A 37 -18.90 -36.38 -20.33
C GLU A 37 -19.19 -36.72 -21.82
N PHE A 38 -20.26 -36.14 -22.37
CA PHE A 38 -20.65 -36.38 -23.77
C PHE A 38 -19.84 -35.53 -24.77
N SER A 39 -19.24 -34.43 -24.33
CA SER A 39 -18.46 -33.52 -25.19
C SER A 39 -17.04 -34.01 -25.48
N GLY A 40 -16.59 -35.10 -24.84
CA GLY A 40 -15.23 -35.67 -25.02
C GLY A 40 -14.10 -34.74 -24.51
N TYR A 41 -14.41 -33.66 -23.79
CA TYR A 41 -13.43 -32.86 -23.11
C TYR A 41 -13.00 -33.54 -21.79
N PRO A 42 -11.72 -33.54 -21.46
CA PRO A 42 -11.30 -34.05 -20.16
C PRO A 42 -11.98 -33.23 -19.07
N ILE A 43 -12.70 -33.89 -18.18
CA ILE A 43 -13.23 -33.26 -16.95
C ILE A 43 -12.02 -32.92 -16.09
N HIS A 44 -11.50 -31.73 -16.26
CA HIS A 44 -10.64 -31.15 -15.22
C HIS A 44 -11.59 -30.77 -14.07
N PRO A 45 -11.49 -31.44 -12.90
CA PRO A 45 -12.24 -30.97 -11.75
C PRO A 45 -11.87 -29.49 -11.57
N HIS A 46 -12.83 -28.56 -11.73
CA HIS A 46 -12.61 -27.17 -11.36
C HIS A 46 -12.17 -27.18 -9.91
N PRO A 47 -10.92 -26.82 -9.59
CA PRO A 47 -10.48 -26.75 -8.23
C PRO A 47 -11.30 -25.66 -7.56
N SER A 48 -12.32 -26.04 -6.79
CA SER A 48 -12.98 -25.07 -5.94
C SER A 48 -11.97 -24.65 -4.89
N VAL A 49 -11.83 -23.35 -4.64
CA VAL A 49 -10.95 -22.83 -3.55
C VAL A 49 -11.33 -23.46 -2.21
N LEU A 50 -12.59 -23.85 -2.04
CA LEU A 50 -13.10 -24.61 -0.90
C LEU A 50 -12.52 -26.04 -0.77
N SER A 51 -11.86 -26.55 -1.81
CA SER A 51 -11.13 -27.82 -1.72
C SER A 51 -9.72 -27.68 -1.13
N LEU A 52 -9.19 -26.44 -1.04
CA LEU A 52 -7.96 -26.17 -0.30
C LEU A 52 -8.28 -26.22 1.19
N SER A 53 -8.08 -27.38 1.81
CA SER A 53 -8.21 -27.50 3.27
C SER A 53 -7.23 -26.55 3.97
N PRO A 54 -7.63 -25.88 5.05
CA PRO A 54 -6.68 -25.10 5.87
C PRO A 54 -5.43 -25.87 6.26
N SER A 55 -5.57 -27.19 6.45
CA SER A 55 -4.45 -28.11 6.75
C SER A 55 -3.51 -28.36 5.55
N SER A 56 -3.93 -28.09 4.31
CA SER A 56 -3.08 -28.22 3.13
C SER A 56 -2.23 -26.95 2.87
N LEU A 57 -2.58 -25.83 3.48
CA LEU A 57 -1.85 -24.56 3.35
C LEU A 57 -0.70 -24.50 4.38
N SER A 58 0.38 -25.18 4.05
CA SER A 58 1.59 -25.18 4.89
C SER A 58 2.51 -24.05 4.50
N VAL A 59 2.52 -22.97 5.30
CA VAL A 59 3.49 -21.86 5.20
C VAL A 59 4.82 -22.29 5.81
N ASP A 60 5.91 -22.12 5.09
CA ASP A 60 7.27 -22.31 5.63
C ASP A 60 7.70 -21.07 6.43
N ALA A 61 7.18 -20.96 7.64
CA ALA A 61 7.46 -19.84 8.53
C ALA A 61 8.96 -19.72 8.88
N VAL A 62 9.65 -20.85 9.01
CA VAL A 62 11.09 -20.88 9.32
C VAL A 62 11.91 -20.37 8.14
N GLY A 63 11.59 -20.83 6.94
CA GLY A 63 12.21 -20.35 5.70
C GLY A 63 11.95 -18.88 5.47
N LEU A 64 10.71 -18.44 5.67
CA LEU A 64 10.31 -17.04 5.50
C LEU A 64 11.03 -16.11 6.49
N GLN A 65 11.12 -16.49 7.79
CA GLN A 65 11.91 -15.72 8.77
C GLN A 65 13.37 -15.61 8.35
N ARG A 66 13.97 -16.72 7.91
CA ARG A 66 15.35 -16.70 7.42
C ARG A 66 15.51 -15.76 6.23
N GLN A 67 14.60 -15.77 5.26
CA GLN A 67 14.65 -14.87 4.10
C GLN A 67 14.53 -13.40 4.49
N ILE A 68 13.67 -13.07 5.48
CA ILE A 68 13.57 -11.72 6.04
C ILE A 68 14.91 -11.29 6.67
N ASP A 69 15.54 -12.18 7.45
CA ASP A 69 16.81 -11.90 8.13
C ASP A 69 17.96 -11.77 7.13
N GLU A 70 18.00 -12.61 6.10
CA GLU A 70 18.99 -12.52 5.00
C GLU A 70 18.84 -11.22 4.21
N LEU A 71 17.58 -10.84 3.88
CA LEU A 71 17.31 -9.57 3.19
C LEU A 71 17.69 -8.36 4.05
N ALA A 72 17.46 -8.42 5.37
CA ALA A 72 17.82 -7.37 6.31
C ALA A 72 19.34 -7.14 6.39
N ALA A 73 20.17 -8.15 6.09
CA ALA A 73 21.62 -7.99 6.04
C ALA A 73 22.12 -7.09 4.90
N PHE A 74 21.31 -6.90 3.84
CA PHE A 74 21.59 -5.90 2.81
C PHE A 74 21.16 -4.51 3.30
N SER A 75 21.96 -3.93 4.17
CA SER A 75 21.69 -2.65 4.84
C SER A 75 22.98 -1.83 4.96
N ASP A 76 22.85 -0.51 4.85
CA ASP A 76 23.93 0.45 5.08
C ASP A 76 24.12 0.77 6.58
N THR A 77 23.20 0.31 7.44
CA THR A 77 23.30 0.43 8.91
C THR A 77 23.36 -0.94 9.56
N PRO A 78 23.99 -1.05 10.74
CA PRO A 78 24.09 -2.33 11.47
C PRO A 78 22.72 -2.74 12.04
N ALA A 79 22.52 -4.06 12.16
CA ALA A 79 21.35 -4.62 12.83
C ALA A 79 21.21 -4.07 14.27
N PRO A 80 19.97 -3.87 14.77
CA PRO A 80 18.70 -4.31 14.19
C PRO A 80 18.13 -3.36 13.13
N SER A 81 18.74 -2.19 12.87
CA SER A 81 18.26 -1.25 11.87
C SER A 81 18.54 -1.68 10.44
N VAL A 82 17.64 -1.29 9.54
CA VAL A 82 17.81 -1.45 8.09
C VAL A 82 17.78 -0.07 7.43
N THR A 83 18.75 0.15 6.53
CA THR A 83 18.79 1.30 5.62
C THR A 83 19.08 0.77 4.23
N ARG A 84 18.13 0.93 3.32
CA ARG A 84 18.26 0.42 1.94
C ARG A 84 17.72 1.44 0.95
N ILE A 85 18.62 2.30 0.51
CA ILE A 85 18.28 3.43 -0.34
C ILE A 85 18.32 3.01 -1.81
N LEU A 86 17.34 3.47 -2.57
CA LEU A 86 17.23 3.22 -4.01
C LEU A 86 18.59 3.35 -4.74
N TYR A 87 18.94 2.34 -5.52
CA TYR A 87 20.16 2.25 -6.33
C TYR A 87 21.48 2.34 -5.52
N SER A 88 21.45 2.14 -4.19
CA SER A 88 22.67 1.87 -3.43
C SER A 88 23.20 0.46 -3.73
N GLU A 89 24.45 0.19 -3.35
CA GLU A 89 25.01 -1.16 -3.45
C GLU A 89 24.15 -2.20 -2.73
N LYS A 90 23.62 -1.86 -1.56
CA LYS A 90 22.77 -2.74 -0.75
C LYS A 90 21.42 -3.00 -1.42
N ASP A 91 20.84 -1.99 -2.06
CA ASP A 91 19.61 -2.15 -2.85
C ASP A 91 19.83 -3.08 -4.05
N VAL A 92 20.92 -2.92 -4.80
CA VAL A 92 21.26 -3.79 -5.94
C VAL A 92 21.46 -5.25 -5.50
N LEU A 93 22.12 -5.49 -4.35
CA LEU A 93 22.27 -6.83 -3.79
C LEU A 93 20.93 -7.42 -3.35
N ALA A 94 20.10 -6.64 -2.66
CA ALA A 94 18.77 -7.04 -2.23
C ALA A 94 17.86 -7.41 -3.43
N ARG A 95 17.86 -6.60 -4.50
CA ARG A 95 17.16 -6.89 -5.75
C ARG A 95 17.63 -8.18 -6.40
N SER A 96 18.94 -8.41 -6.40
CA SER A 96 19.51 -9.67 -6.91
C SER A 96 19.08 -10.87 -6.09
N TYR A 97 18.98 -10.72 -4.77
CA TYR A 97 18.47 -11.75 -3.86
C TYR A 97 17.00 -12.06 -4.15
N ILE A 98 16.12 -11.07 -4.29
CA ILE A 98 14.71 -11.28 -4.66
C ILE A 98 14.59 -12.00 -6.01
N LYS A 99 15.38 -11.59 -7.02
CA LYS A 99 15.40 -12.28 -8.32
C LYS A 99 15.82 -13.75 -8.21
N SER A 100 16.72 -14.09 -7.28
CA SER A 100 17.11 -15.49 -7.04
C SER A 100 15.96 -16.28 -6.41
N LEU A 101 15.29 -15.73 -5.38
CA LEU A 101 14.13 -16.36 -4.75
C LEU A 101 12.96 -16.58 -5.73
N MET A 102 12.69 -15.61 -6.62
CA MET A 102 11.69 -15.79 -7.67
C MET A 102 12.04 -16.93 -8.62
N LYS A 103 13.33 -17.07 -9.00
CA LYS A 103 13.80 -18.17 -9.84
C LYS A 103 13.72 -19.53 -9.13
N GLU A 104 14.11 -19.59 -7.85
CA GLU A 104 13.98 -20.78 -7.01
C GLU A 104 12.51 -21.21 -6.86
N ALA A 105 11.60 -20.24 -6.79
CA ALA A 105 10.15 -20.50 -6.84
C ALA A 105 9.65 -20.89 -8.24
N ALA A 106 10.54 -21.07 -9.23
CA ALA A 106 10.21 -21.39 -10.63
C ALA A 106 9.20 -20.37 -11.24
N LEU A 107 9.46 -19.08 -11.03
CA LEU A 107 8.74 -17.97 -11.67
C LEU A 107 9.52 -17.47 -12.88
N SER A 108 8.80 -17.05 -13.92
CA SER A 108 9.39 -16.28 -15.03
C SER A 108 9.68 -14.86 -14.57
N VAL A 109 10.97 -14.50 -14.50
CA VAL A 109 11.41 -13.20 -13.97
C VAL A 109 11.68 -12.22 -15.10
N ARG A 110 11.09 -11.03 -15.01
CA ARG A 110 11.39 -9.87 -15.84
C ARG A 110 11.59 -8.64 -14.96
N GLU A 111 12.23 -7.63 -15.53
CA GLU A 111 12.50 -6.35 -14.87
C GLU A 111 12.20 -5.23 -15.86
N ASP A 112 11.60 -4.14 -15.41
CA ASP A 112 11.39 -2.97 -16.27
C ASP A 112 12.57 -1.98 -16.19
N ALA A 113 12.48 -0.89 -16.96
CA ALA A 113 13.55 0.07 -17.10
C ALA A 113 13.92 0.77 -15.78
N VAL A 114 12.98 0.96 -14.85
CA VAL A 114 13.23 1.59 -13.54
C VAL A 114 13.50 0.58 -12.43
N GLY A 115 13.52 -0.72 -12.76
CA GLY A 115 13.86 -1.79 -11.85
C GLY A 115 12.70 -2.38 -11.06
N ASN A 116 11.43 -2.16 -11.43
CA ASN A 116 10.36 -2.99 -10.91
C ASN A 116 10.62 -4.44 -11.37
N ILE A 117 10.56 -5.40 -10.44
CA ILE A 117 10.85 -6.81 -10.72
C ILE A 117 9.55 -7.60 -10.65
N PHE A 118 9.33 -8.41 -11.67
CA PHE A 118 8.11 -9.21 -11.83
C PHE A 118 8.46 -10.69 -11.87
N GLY A 119 7.79 -11.48 -11.03
CA GLY A 119 7.91 -12.94 -11.01
C GLY A 119 6.57 -13.58 -11.34
N ARG A 120 6.43 -14.23 -12.51
CA ARG A 120 5.15 -14.76 -13.01
C ARG A 120 5.09 -16.28 -12.91
N TRP A 121 4.03 -16.78 -12.33
CA TRP A 121 3.58 -18.18 -12.41
C TRP A 121 2.41 -18.28 -13.38
N ASN A 122 2.61 -18.93 -14.52
CA ASN A 122 1.59 -19.04 -15.55
C ASN A 122 0.42 -19.90 -15.09
N GLY A 123 -0.79 -19.37 -15.30
CA GLY A 123 -2.04 -20.12 -15.23
C GLY A 123 -2.24 -20.99 -16.48
N TYR A 124 -3.26 -21.83 -16.46
CA TYR A 124 -3.58 -22.65 -17.64
C TYR A 124 -4.31 -21.85 -18.74
N GLU A 125 -4.85 -20.66 -18.44
CA GLU A 125 -5.31 -19.64 -19.40
C GLU A 125 -4.43 -18.38 -19.25
N ALA A 126 -3.16 -18.52 -19.66
CA ALA A 126 -2.12 -17.50 -19.41
C ALA A 126 -2.33 -16.19 -20.19
N GLU A 127 -3.21 -16.19 -21.19
CA GLU A 127 -3.62 -15.03 -21.99
C GLU A 127 -4.58 -14.09 -21.24
N LEU A 128 -5.24 -14.57 -20.20
CA LEU A 128 -6.10 -13.74 -19.36
C LEU A 128 -5.27 -12.76 -18.52
N PRO A 129 -5.81 -11.57 -18.17
CA PRO A 129 -5.18 -10.67 -17.23
C PRO A 129 -4.82 -11.39 -15.94
N ALA A 130 -3.57 -11.28 -15.50
CA ALA A 130 -3.08 -11.96 -14.30
C ALA A 130 -3.68 -11.35 -13.03
N VAL A 131 -3.65 -12.09 -11.92
CA VAL A 131 -3.78 -11.55 -10.57
C VAL A 131 -2.39 -11.22 -10.06
N ALA A 132 -2.17 -9.96 -9.70
CA ALA A 132 -0.89 -9.50 -9.18
C ALA A 132 -0.91 -9.34 -7.66
N THR A 133 0.26 -9.48 -7.05
CA THR A 133 0.52 -9.20 -5.64
C THR A 133 1.94 -8.68 -5.49
N GLY A 134 2.23 -7.97 -4.42
CA GLY A 134 3.58 -7.48 -4.17
C GLY A 134 3.62 -6.27 -3.27
N SER A 135 4.81 -5.72 -3.10
CA SER A 135 5.15 -4.55 -2.29
C SER A 135 6.58 -4.11 -2.63
N HIS A 136 7.25 -3.40 -1.73
CA HIS A 136 8.61 -2.89 -1.88
C HIS A 136 9.60 -3.59 -0.94
N ILE A 137 10.89 -3.30 -1.12
CA ILE A 137 11.95 -3.75 -0.23
C ILE A 137 12.92 -2.64 0.20
N ASP A 138 12.82 -1.45 -0.39
CA ASP A 138 13.59 -0.30 0.06
C ASP A 138 13.15 0.13 1.46
N ALA A 139 14.05 0.78 2.18
CA ALA A 139 13.86 1.13 3.59
C ALA A 139 14.50 2.49 3.88
N ILE A 140 13.78 3.35 4.60
CA ILE A 140 14.30 4.64 5.05
C ILE A 140 15.52 4.45 5.99
N PRO A 141 16.32 5.49 6.23
CA PRO A 141 17.43 5.40 7.17
C PRO A 141 16.99 4.98 8.57
N PHE A 142 17.66 3.97 9.14
CA PHE A 142 17.40 3.41 10.47
C PHE A 142 15.99 2.84 10.68
N SER A 143 15.39 2.27 9.63
CA SER A 143 14.10 1.59 9.65
C SER A 143 14.17 0.19 10.27
N GLY A 144 13.02 -0.51 10.28
CA GLY A 144 12.89 -1.93 10.58
C GLY A 144 13.14 -2.82 9.36
N LYS A 145 12.80 -4.10 9.48
CA LYS A 145 13.05 -5.12 8.45
C LYS A 145 11.80 -5.77 7.86
N TYR A 146 10.61 -5.30 8.26
CA TYR A 146 9.34 -5.92 7.88
C TYR A 146 8.54 -5.08 6.90
N ASP A 147 8.67 -3.75 6.99
CA ASP A 147 7.98 -2.77 6.16
C ASP A 147 8.22 -3.04 4.67
N GLY A 148 7.13 -3.24 3.90
CA GLY A 148 7.14 -3.67 2.50
C GLY A 148 7.69 -5.09 2.27
N VAL A 149 8.74 -5.47 2.98
CA VAL A 149 9.42 -6.77 2.87
C VAL A 149 8.46 -7.94 3.07
N VAL A 150 7.54 -7.85 4.05
CA VAL A 150 6.51 -8.87 4.29
C VAL A 150 5.62 -9.05 3.06
N GLY A 151 5.31 -7.98 2.34
CA GLY A 151 4.49 -8.03 1.13
C GLY A 151 5.18 -8.76 -0.02
N VAL A 152 6.47 -8.56 -0.22
CA VAL A 152 7.23 -9.24 -1.29
C VAL A 152 7.53 -10.69 -0.94
N LEU A 153 8.14 -10.94 0.23
CA LEU A 153 8.49 -12.31 0.64
C LEU A 153 7.26 -13.15 0.98
N GLY A 154 6.23 -12.53 1.59
CA GLY A 154 4.95 -13.18 1.85
C GLY A 154 4.20 -13.54 0.58
N ALA A 155 4.26 -12.72 -0.47
CA ALA A 155 3.69 -13.05 -1.77
C ALA A 155 4.39 -14.24 -2.43
N LEU A 156 5.72 -14.31 -2.37
CA LEU A 156 6.49 -15.46 -2.85
C LEU A 156 6.12 -16.73 -2.08
N GLU A 157 6.01 -16.63 -0.75
CA GLU A 157 5.63 -17.77 0.09
C GLU A 157 4.16 -18.17 -0.12
N ALA A 158 3.24 -17.23 -0.40
CA ALA A 158 1.86 -17.54 -0.76
C ALA A 158 1.79 -18.39 -2.05
N ILE A 159 2.55 -18.02 -3.09
CA ILE A 159 2.66 -18.80 -4.32
C ILE A 159 3.29 -20.19 -4.03
N ASN A 160 4.35 -20.26 -3.25
CA ASN A 160 4.98 -21.51 -2.87
C ASN A 160 4.02 -22.42 -2.09
N THR A 161 3.22 -21.85 -1.19
CA THR A 161 2.18 -22.56 -0.44
C THR A 161 1.11 -23.14 -1.37
N LEU A 162 0.66 -22.39 -2.36
CA LEU A 162 -0.28 -22.86 -3.37
C LEU A 162 0.33 -24.00 -4.22
N LYS A 163 1.59 -23.86 -4.64
CA LYS A 163 2.30 -24.92 -5.38
C LYS A 163 2.44 -26.20 -4.57
N ARG A 164 2.81 -26.10 -3.27
CA ARG A 164 2.88 -27.27 -2.36
C ARG A 164 1.51 -27.94 -2.15
N SER A 165 0.43 -27.18 -2.27
CA SER A 165 -0.96 -27.68 -2.19
C SER A 165 -1.45 -28.30 -3.50
N ASN A 166 -0.59 -28.41 -4.54
CA ASN A 166 -0.94 -28.85 -5.90
C ASN A 166 -2.04 -28.00 -6.56
N PHE A 167 -2.18 -26.75 -6.16
CA PHE A 167 -3.09 -25.81 -6.79
C PHE A 167 -2.56 -25.43 -8.19
N GLN A 168 -3.49 -25.25 -9.14
CA GLN A 168 -3.18 -24.75 -10.48
C GLN A 168 -4.06 -23.52 -10.75
N PRO A 169 -3.48 -22.32 -10.88
CA PRO A 169 -4.26 -21.13 -11.17
C PRO A 169 -4.78 -21.14 -12.61
N ARG A 170 -5.98 -20.61 -12.82
CA ARG A 170 -6.52 -20.39 -14.18
C ARG A 170 -5.84 -19.16 -14.80
N ARG A 171 -5.95 -17.98 -14.15
CA ARG A 171 -5.17 -16.80 -14.50
C ARG A 171 -3.77 -16.92 -13.92
N SER A 172 -2.79 -16.35 -14.61
CA SER A 172 -1.44 -16.27 -14.06
C SER A 172 -1.42 -15.50 -12.74
N LEU A 173 -0.52 -15.88 -11.83
CA LEU A 173 -0.19 -15.11 -10.64
C LEU A 173 1.14 -14.40 -10.85
N GLU A 174 1.23 -13.12 -10.51
CA GLU A 174 2.46 -12.35 -10.68
C GLU A 174 2.84 -11.60 -9.40
N VAL A 175 4.05 -11.82 -8.91
CA VAL A 175 4.62 -11.05 -7.79
C VAL A 175 5.36 -9.85 -8.36
N ILE A 176 5.09 -8.66 -7.82
CA ILE A 176 5.76 -7.42 -8.19
C ILE A 176 6.56 -6.91 -6.99
N MET A 177 7.86 -6.70 -7.17
CA MET A 177 8.66 -5.89 -6.26
C MET A 177 8.78 -4.50 -6.86
N PHE A 178 8.11 -3.53 -6.24
CA PHE A 178 8.13 -2.15 -6.70
C PHE A 178 9.45 -1.46 -6.37
N THR A 179 9.83 -0.54 -7.24
CA THR A 179 11.04 0.28 -7.07
C THR A 179 10.71 1.51 -6.24
N SER A 180 11.38 1.67 -5.09
CA SER A 180 11.36 2.89 -4.27
C SER A 180 9.94 3.35 -3.91
N GLU A 181 9.34 2.66 -2.97
CA GLU A 181 8.12 3.13 -2.32
C GLU A 181 8.42 4.34 -1.44
N GLU A 182 9.52 4.27 -0.72
CA GLU A 182 10.01 5.27 0.20
C GLU A 182 10.67 6.46 -0.51
N PRO A 183 10.33 7.70 -0.16
CA PRO A 183 10.81 8.90 -0.87
C PRO A 183 12.23 9.33 -0.48
N THR A 184 13.11 8.39 -0.11
CA THR A 184 14.37 8.67 0.59
C THR A 184 15.44 9.33 -0.25
N ARG A 185 15.59 8.99 -1.54
CA ARG A 185 16.70 9.50 -2.35
C ARG A 185 16.32 10.71 -3.20
N PHE A 186 15.16 10.65 -3.83
CA PHE A 186 14.72 11.67 -4.80
C PHE A 186 13.44 12.40 -4.39
N GLY A 187 12.92 12.15 -3.18
CA GLY A 187 11.71 12.80 -2.66
C GLY A 187 10.41 12.37 -3.32
N ILE A 188 10.40 11.26 -4.08
CA ILE A 188 9.23 10.73 -4.77
C ILE A 188 8.87 9.38 -4.16
N SER A 189 7.74 9.32 -3.44
CA SER A 189 7.21 8.07 -2.90
C SER A 189 6.53 7.23 -3.96
N CYS A 190 6.48 5.91 -3.75
CA CYS A 190 5.84 4.92 -4.63
C CYS A 190 6.29 5.08 -6.09
N LEU A 191 7.57 5.36 -6.32
CA LEU A 191 8.11 5.73 -7.62
C LEU A 191 7.78 4.69 -8.69
N GLY A 192 8.02 3.41 -8.39
CA GLY A 192 7.78 2.31 -9.32
C GLY A 192 6.32 2.16 -9.69
N SER A 193 5.44 2.09 -8.70
CA SER A 193 4.00 1.92 -8.93
C SER A 193 3.36 3.16 -9.56
N ARG A 194 3.84 4.39 -9.26
CA ARG A 194 3.42 5.63 -9.95
C ARG A 194 3.70 5.57 -11.43
N LEU A 195 4.91 5.16 -11.82
CA LEU A 195 5.28 5.03 -13.22
C LEU A 195 4.50 3.92 -13.91
N LEU A 196 4.28 2.78 -13.25
CA LEU A 196 3.40 1.72 -13.75
C LEU A 196 1.97 2.23 -13.98
N ALA A 197 1.48 3.11 -13.10
CA ALA A 197 0.17 3.76 -13.26
C ALA A 197 0.14 4.92 -14.28
N GLY A 198 1.24 5.16 -14.98
CA GLY A 198 1.30 6.19 -16.04
C GLY A 198 1.35 7.63 -15.52
N SER A 199 1.96 7.87 -14.35
CA SER A 199 2.09 9.22 -13.79
C SER A 199 3.09 10.06 -14.58
N GLU A 200 2.59 10.93 -15.46
CA GLU A 200 3.43 11.91 -16.20
C GLU A 200 4.14 12.86 -15.23
N ALA A 201 3.45 13.28 -14.16
CA ALA A 201 4.04 14.17 -13.14
C ALA A 201 5.26 13.54 -12.46
N ALA A 202 5.22 12.23 -12.14
CA ALA A 202 6.37 11.52 -11.58
C ALA A 202 7.50 11.38 -12.62
N ALA A 203 7.16 11.07 -13.86
CA ALA A 203 8.15 10.99 -14.94
C ALA A 203 8.84 12.34 -15.18
N ASP A 204 8.09 13.45 -15.16
CA ASP A 204 8.66 14.79 -15.33
C ASP A 204 9.50 15.22 -14.12
N ALA A 205 9.08 14.87 -12.92
CA ALA A 205 9.86 15.13 -11.71
C ALA A 205 11.21 14.40 -11.75
N LEU A 206 11.24 13.13 -12.18
CA LEU A 206 12.47 12.35 -12.30
C LEU A 206 13.48 12.91 -13.28
N LYS A 207 13.03 13.59 -14.34
CA LYS A 207 13.93 14.20 -15.33
C LYS A 207 14.82 15.28 -14.71
N GLN A 208 14.40 15.88 -13.61
CA GLN A 208 15.11 16.96 -12.91
C GLN A 208 15.58 16.54 -11.51
N ALA A 209 15.22 15.34 -11.06
CA ALA A 209 15.52 14.88 -9.72
C ALA A 209 17.03 14.68 -9.53
N VAL A 210 17.54 15.24 -8.44
CA VAL A 210 18.90 15.03 -7.95
C VAL A 210 18.83 14.66 -6.47
N ASP A 211 19.76 13.82 -6.03
CA ASP A 211 19.88 13.47 -4.62
C ASP A 211 20.67 14.50 -3.81
N GLY A 212 20.84 14.27 -2.51
CA GLY A 212 21.59 15.14 -1.61
C GLY A 212 23.08 15.32 -1.96
N GLN A 213 23.61 14.51 -2.88
CA GLN A 213 24.97 14.60 -3.41
C GLN A 213 25.01 15.21 -4.82
N ASN A 214 23.87 15.76 -5.30
CA ASN A 214 23.70 16.29 -6.64
C ASN A 214 23.89 15.27 -7.77
N ILE A 215 23.60 13.99 -7.50
CA ILE A 215 23.59 12.92 -8.48
C ILE A 215 22.18 12.81 -9.07
N SER A 216 22.06 12.83 -10.40
CA SER A 216 20.77 12.69 -11.06
C SER A 216 20.19 11.28 -10.90
N PHE A 217 18.85 11.15 -11.04
CA PHE A 217 18.19 9.84 -11.04
C PHE A 217 18.81 8.90 -12.09
N PHE A 218 19.05 9.40 -13.30
CA PHE A 218 19.62 8.59 -14.39
C PHE A 218 21.08 8.17 -14.15
N ASP A 219 21.90 9.03 -13.56
CA ASP A 219 23.28 8.67 -13.19
C ASP A 219 23.31 7.65 -12.06
N ALA A 220 22.40 7.78 -11.08
CA ALA A 220 22.26 6.82 -10.00
C ALA A 220 21.80 5.44 -10.52
N ALA A 221 20.79 5.43 -11.39
CA ALA A 221 20.30 4.22 -12.04
C ALA A 221 21.40 3.54 -12.86
N LYS A 222 22.14 4.32 -13.67
CA LYS A 222 23.27 3.81 -14.47
C LYS A 222 24.36 3.21 -13.59
N SER A 223 24.67 3.83 -12.45
CA SER A 223 25.65 3.31 -11.50
C SER A 223 25.22 1.99 -10.86
N ALA A 224 23.90 1.78 -10.73
CA ALA A 224 23.29 0.53 -10.25
C ALA A 224 23.13 -0.54 -11.36
N GLY A 225 23.54 -0.24 -12.59
CA GLY A 225 23.49 -1.16 -13.73
C GLY A 225 22.25 -1.01 -14.62
N TYR A 226 21.41 -0.01 -14.39
CA TYR A 226 20.22 0.28 -15.21
C TYR A 226 20.57 1.29 -16.32
N ASN A 227 20.40 0.88 -17.55
CA ASN A 227 20.61 1.77 -18.72
C ASN A 227 19.29 2.42 -19.13
N ILE A 228 18.75 3.28 -18.27
CA ILE A 228 17.52 4.02 -18.53
C ILE A 228 17.81 5.43 -19.03
N CYS A 229 17.05 5.91 -20.01
CA CYS A 229 17.02 7.30 -20.42
C CYS A 229 15.61 7.91 -20.22
N GLN A 230 15.48 9.21 -20.44
CA GLN A 230 14.20 9.92 -20.22
C GLN A 230 13.07 9.40 -21.12
N GLU A 231 13.42 8.94 -22.32
CA GLU A 231 12.51 8.40 -23.33
C GLU A 231 11.94 7.03 -22.93
N ASP A 232 12.58 6.32 -22.00
CA ASP A 232 12.14 5.01 -21.54
C ASP A 232 11.04 5.11 -20.48
N LEU A 233 10.93 6.23 -19.74
CA LEU A 233 9.97 6.39 -18.65
C LEU A 233 8.51 6.14 -19.06
N PRO A 234 8.01 6.64 -20.22
CA PRO A 234 6.64 6.34 -20.65
C PRO A 234 6.38 4.86 -20.93
N ASN A 235 7.43 4.09 -21.30
CA ASN A 235 7.30 2.67 -21.61
C ASN A 235 7.17 1.77 -20.37
N VAL A 236 7.38 2.32 -19.16
CA VAL A 236 7.17 1.61 -17.90
C VAL A 236 5.66 1.44 -17.61
N SER A 237 4.82 2.35 -18.11
CA SER A 237 3.40 2.39 -17.79
C SER A 237 2.65 1.14 -18.29
N LEU A 238 1.73 0.67 -17.46
CA LEU A 238 0.79 -0.40 -17.77
C LEU A 238 -0.56 0.20 -18.20
N THR A 239 -1.27 -0.52 -19.04
CA THR A 239 -2.64 -0.15 -19.41
C THR A 239 -3.62 -0.56 -18.31
N LYS A 240 -4.78 0.09 -18.25
CA LYS A 240 -5.91 -0.40 -17.46
C LYS A 240 -6.21 -1.85 -17.87
N GLU A 241 -6.59 -2.66 -16.89
CA GLU A 241 -6.89 -4.08 -17.09
C GLU A 241 -5.67 -4.97 -17.43
N SER A 242 -4.45 -4.46 -17.27
CA SER A 242 -3.23 -5.31 -17.34
C SER A 242 -3.29 -6.44 -16.31
N TYR A 243 -3.94 -6.20 -15.18
CA TYR A 243 -4.24 -7.18 -14.14
C TYR A 243 -5.76 -7.24 -13.89
N SER A 244 -6.26 -8.44 -13.57
CA SER A 244 -7.65 -8.62 -13.13
C SER A 244 -7.86 -8.17 -11.68
N ALA A 245 -6.81 -8.25 -10.86
CA ALA A 245 -6.79 -7.77 -9.48
C ALA A 245 -5.33 -7.54 -9.02
N PHE A 246 -5.16 -6.67 -8.02
CA PHE A 246 -3.91 -6.49 -7.29
C PHE A 246 -4.16 -6.63 -5.78
N LEU A 247 -3.28 -7.36 -5.08
CA LEU A 247 -3.32 -7.51 -3.62
C LEU A 247 -1.97 -7.18 -3.01
N GLU A 248 -1.98 -6.47 -1.90
CA GLU A 248 -0.78 -6.21 -1.10
C GLU A 248 -0.95 -6.75 0.33
N LEU A 249 0.03 -7.51 0.81
CA LEU A 249 0.17 -7.88 2.21
C LEU A 249 1.16 -6.92 2.87
N HIS A 250 0.80 -6.37 4.03
CA HIS A 250 1.65 -5.40 4.71
C HIS A 250 1.49 -5.48 6.24
N ILE A 251 2.43 -4.97 6.99
CA ILE A 251 2.23 -4.69 8.42
C ILE A 251 1.28 -3.49 8.57
N GLU A 252 0.50 -3.44 9.65
CA GLU A 252 -0.46 -2.34 9.87
C GLU A 252 0.20 -0.96 9.98
N GLN A 253 1.43 -0.90 10.47
CA GLN A 253 2.12 0.35 10.84
C GLN A 253 1.33 1.17 11.88
N GLY A 254 0.38 0.54 12.53
CA GLY A 254 -0.50 1.07 13.56
C GLY A 254 -0.73 0.04 14.66
N PRO A 255 -1.26 0.43 15.83
CA PRO A 255 -1.38 -0.46 16.97
C PRO A 255 -2.71 -1.20 17.07
N ILE A 256 -3.68 -0.95 16.18
CA ILE A 256 -5.10 -1.34 16.38
C ILE A 256 -5.25 -2.86 16.40
N LEU A 257 -4.62 -3.57 15.47
CA LEU A 257 -4.75 -5.02 15.39
C LEU A 257 -4.13 -5.72 16.60
N GLU A 258 -2.96 -5.25 17.05
CA GLU A 258 -2.31 -5.78 18.26
C GLU A 258 -3.13 -5.48 19.51
N GLU A 259 -3.59 -4.23 19.71
CA GLU A 259 -4.35 -3.81 20.88
C GLU A 259 -5.71 -4.51 20.99
N GLU A 260 -6.37 -4.79 19.86
CA GLU A 260 -7.65 -5.47 19.82
C GLU A 260 -7.53 -7.01 19.74
N GLY A 261 -6.32 -7.55 19.55
CA GLY A 261 -6.09 -8.99 19.39
C GLY A 261 -6.71 -9.55 18.13
N VAL A 262 -6.70 -8.77 17.03
CA VAL A 262 -7.26 -9.14 15.72
C VAL A 262 -6.14 -9.62 14.82
N SER A 263 -6.31 -10.78 14.19
CA SER A 263 -5.27 -11.41 13.38
C SER A 263 -5.06 -10.75 12.02
N ILE A 264 -6.13 -10.21 11.40
CA ILE A 264 -6.12 -9.73 10.01
C ILE A 264 -6.87 -8.39 9.92
N GLY A 265 -6.21 -7.39 9.37
CA GLY A 265 -6.85 -6.16 8.90
C GLY A 265 -7.19 -6.27 7.41
N ILE A 266 -8.44 -6.03 7.06
CA ILE A 266 -8.87 -5.95 5.66
C ILE A 266 -9.07 -4.47 5.34
N VAL A 267 -8.20 -3.94 4.49
CA VAL A 267 -8.23 -2.53 4.15
C VAL A 267 -9.38 -2.23 3.20
N THR A 268 -10.16 -1.22 3.52
CA THR A 268 -11.32 -0.76 2.71
C THR A 268 -10.97 0.45 1.84
N ALA A 269 -10.03 1.27 2.32
CA ALA A 269 -9.56 2.45 1.59
C ALA A 269 -8.15 2.85 2.05
N ILE A 270 -7.38 3.45 1.16
CA ILE A 270 -6.07 4.04 1.45
C ILE A 270 -6.21 5.56 1.37
N ALA A 271 -5.90 6.24 2.46
CA ALA A 271 -5.87 7.70 2.50
C ALA A 271 -4.71 8.23 1.64
N ALA A 272 -4.97 9.27 0.88
CA ALA A 272 -3.92 9.90 0.11
C ALA A 272 -3.50 11.24 0.73
N PRO A 273 -2.19 11.50 0.88
CA PRO A 273 -1.70 12.77 1.36
C PRO A 273 -1.79 13.86 0.30
N ALA A 274 -1.80 15.09 0.83
CA ALA A 274 -1.34 16.26 0.11
C ALA A 274 -0.24 16.92 0.93
N SER A 275 0.90 17.17 0.31
CA SER A 275 2.04 17.84 0.93
C SER A 275 2.06 19.31 0.51
N ILE A 276 2.23 20.19 1.48
CA ILE A 276 2.15 21.65 1.27
C ILE A 276 3.44 22.28 1.80
N LYS A 277 4.03 23.16 1.00
CA LYS A 277 5.16 24.02 1.40
C LYS A 277 4.68 25.45 1.56
N VAL A 278 5.04 26.06 2.69
CA VAL A 278 4.65 27.45 3.01
C VAL A 278 5.86 28.22 3.51
N ASP A 279 6.11 29.39 2.90
CA ASP A 279 7.14 30.31 3.34
C ASP A 279 6.55 31.67 3.72
N PHE A 280 6.96 32.18 4.88
CA PHE A 280 6.70 33.54 5.28
C PHE A 280 8.00 34.37 5.32
N GLU A 281 7.93 35.64 4.92
CA GLU A 281 9.01 36.60 4.98
C GLU A 281 8.57 37.82 5.77
N GLY A 282 9.40 38.19 6.74
CA GLY A 282 9.22 39.40 7.57
C GLY A 282 10.48 40.26 7.58
N ASN A 283 10.43 41.36 8.29
CA ASN A 283 11.58 42.28 8.36
C ASN A 283 12.72 41.76 9.22
N GLY A 284 12.45 40.82 10.14
CA GLY A 284 13.43 40.37 11.12
C GLY A 284 13.85 41.53 12.09
N GLY A 285 15.02 41.38 12.70
CA GLY A 285 15.59 42.43 13.54
C GLY A 285 16.09 41.95 14.90
N HIS A 286 16.61 42.88 15.70
CA HIS A 286 17.14 42.55 17.02
C HIS A 286 16.00 42.33 18.03
N ALA A 287 15.98 41.17 18.69
CA ALA A 287 14.89 40.72 19.56
C ALA A 287 14.58 41.67 20.74
N GLY A 288 15.56 42.42 21.24
CA GLY A 288 15.38 43.37 22.34
C GLY A 288 15.17 44.83 21.89
N ALA A 289 15.55 45.19 20.65
CA ALA A 289 15.51 46.56 20.19
C ALA A 289 14.24 46.95 19.43
N VAL A 290 13.62 45.97 18.72
CA VAL A 290 12.38 46.22 17.98
C VAL A 290 11.18 45.99 18.88
N LEU A 291 10.37 47.04 19.07
CA LEU A 291 9.15 47.00 19.90
C LEU A 291 8.10 46.05 19.29
N MET A 292 7.33 45.37 20.13
CA MET A 292 6.33 44.39 19.71
C MET A 292 5.37 44.89 18.62
N PRO A 293 4.78 46.11 18.70
CA PRO A 293 3.86 46.59 17.67
C PRO A 293 4.49 46.85 16.29
N ALA A 294 5.82 46.96 16.24
CA ALA A 294 6.56 47.24 15.00
C ALA A 294 7.19 46.01 14.37
N ARG A 295 6.89 44.81 14.91
CA ARG A 295 7.47 43.55 14.41
C ARG A 295 6.70 43.00 13.24
N SER A 296 7.45 42.54 12.25
CA SER A 296 7.01 41.66 11.18
C SER A 296 7.75 40.34 11.37
N ASP A 297 7.16 39.46 12.18
CA ASP A 297 7.79 38.23 12.71
C ASP A 297 7.29 37.02 11.95
N ALA A 298 8.13 36.46 11.05
CA ALA A 298 7.81 35.30 10.25
C ALA A 298 7.68 34.03 11.11
N GLY A 299 8.38 33.96 12.25
CA GLY A 299 8.31 32.81 13.15
C GLY A 299 6.96 32.70 13.85
N LEU A 300 6.39 33.82 14.28
CA LEU A 300 5.05 33.83 14.86
C LEU A 300 3.96 33.55 13.81
N ALA A 301 4.17 33.97 12.55
CA ALA A 301 3.27 33.59 11.47
C ALA A 301 3.25 32.08 11.24
N ALA A 302 4.41 31.45 11.22
CA ALA A 302 4.54 30.00 11.09
C ALA A 302 3.91 29.22 12.26
N ALA A 303 4.16 29.68 13.50
CA ALA A 303 3.57 29.05 14.68
C ALA A 303 2.02 29.12 14.69
N GLU A 304 1.46 30.28 14.29
CA GLU A 304 0.01 30.43 14.18
C GLU A 304 -0.58 29.58 13.08
N LEU A 305 0.11 29.43 11.94
CA LEU A 305 -0.33 28.52 10.88
C LEU A 305 -0.28 27.06 11.33
N ALA A 306 0.75 26.66 12.06
CA ALA A 306 0.84 25.29 12.60
C ALA A 306 -0.36 24.96 13.50
N LEU A 307 -0.77 25.86 14.38
CA LEU A 307 -1.97 25.70 15.21
C LEU A 307 -3.27 25.76 14.38
N ALA A 308 -3.28 26.53 13.29
CA ALA A 308 -4.43 26.58 12.38
C ALA A 308 -4.61 25.25 11.62
N VAL A 309 -3.53 24.57 11.25
CA VAL A 309 -3.57 23.21 10.64
C VAL A 309 -4.28 22.25 11.57
N GLU A 310 -3.82 22.13 12.83
CA GLU A 310 -4.47 21.26 13.82
C GLU A 310 -5.97 21.59 13.97
N LYS A 311 -6.30 22.86 14.12
CA LYS A 311 -7.69 23.31 14.25
C LYS A 311 -8.56 22.92 13.05
N HIS A 312 -8.06 23.07 11.82
CA HIS A 312 -8.81 22.73 10.61
C HIS A 312 -9.01 21.23 10.45
N VAL A 313 -8.01 20.45 10.83
CA VAL A 313 -8.09 18.98 10.84
C VAL A 313 -9.13 18.51 11.87
N LEU A 314 -9.05 18.96 13.12
CA LEU A 314 -10.03 18.61 14.16
C LEU A 314 -11.47 19.06 13.82
N ALA A 315 -11.62 20.16 13.06
CA ALA A 315 -12.91 20.66 12.58
C ALA A 315 -13.35 20.09 11.24
N SER A 316 -12.68 19.06 10.71
CA SER A 316 -13.02 18.43 9.42
C SER A 316 -14.33 17.63 9.46
N GLY A 317 -14.71 17.15 10.65
CA GLY A 317 -15.88 16.31 10.86
C GLY A 317 -15.61 14.81 10.71
N SER A 318 -14.35 14.40 10.55
CA SER A 318 -13.96 12.99 10.49
C SER A 318 -12.70 12.74 11.32
N ILE A 319 -12.68 11.59 12.00
CA ILE A 319 -11.49 11.09 12.70
C ILE A 319 -10.40 10.62 11.70
N ASP A 320 -10.78 10.35 10.47
CA ASP A 320 -9.87 9.86 9.42
C ASP A 320 -9.05 10.97 8.77
N THR A 321 -9.45 12.23 8.97
CA THR A 321 -8.63 13.36 8.56
C THR A 321 -7.47 13.54 9.52
N VAL A 322 -6.25 13.52 9.02
CA VAL A 322 -5.04 13.82 9.80
C VAL A 322 -4.23 14.92 9.12
N GLY A 323 -3.49 15.69 9.91
CA GLY A 323 -2.63 16.76 9.40
C GLY A 323 -1.46 17.01 10.34
N THR A 324 -0.28 17.08 9.77
CA THR A 324 0.99 17.20 10.51
C THR A 324 1.83 18.33 9.92
N VAL A 325 2.36 19.20 10.77
CA VAL A 325 3.45 20.11 10.40
C VAL A 325 4.75 19.38 10.72
N GLY A 326 5.32 18.72 9.70
CA GLY A 326 6.51 17.87 9.87
C GLY A 326 7.81 18.67 9.91
N ILE A 327 7.84 19.82 9.22
CA ILE A 327 8.98 20.75 9.20
C ILE A 327 8.50 22.14 9.61
N LEU A 328 9.27 22.76 10.50
CA LEU A 328 9.11 24.15 10.93
C LEU A 328 10.48 24.76 11.16
N GLU A 329 10.95 25.52 10.20
CA GLU A 329 12.26 26.16 10.22
C GLU A 329 12.15 27.66 10.39
N LEU A 330 13.06 28.25 11.19
CA LEU A 330 13.13 29.68 11.46
C LEU A 330 14.52 30.21 11.07
N HIS A 331 14.57 31.31 10.34
CA HIS A 331 15.80 32.00 9.96
C HIS A 331 15.89 33.38 10.55
N PRO A 332 17.04 33.78 11.13
CA PRO A 332 18.34 33.09 11.10
C PRO A 332 18.54 32.01 12.18
N GLY A 333 17.55 31.68 12.99
CA GLY A 333 17.67 30.62 14.03
C GLY A 333 18.51 31.06 15.24
N ALA A 334 18.51 32.33 15.58
CA ALA A 334 19.27 32.90 16.69
C ALA A 334 18.33 33.44 17.78
N ILE A 335 18.63 33.16 19.06
CA ILE A 335 17.79 33.51 20.22
C ILE A 335 17.53 34.99 20.36
N ASN A 336 18.44 35.85 19.89
CA ASN A 336 18.38 37.30 19.97
C ASN A 336 17.96 37.98 18.66
N SER A 337 17.42 37.24 17.72
CA SER A 337 16.95 37.73 16.42
C SER A 337 15.46 37.40 16.20
N ILE A 338 14.70 38.36 15.72
CA ILE A 338 13.35 38.15 15.21
C ILE A 338 13.45 37.40 13.90
N PRO A 339 12.75 36.29 13.71
CA PRO A 339 12.80 35.52 12.45
C PRO A 339 12.37 36.41 11.26
N SER A 340 13.26 36.54 10.27
CA SER A 340 13.00 37.22 9.01
C SER A 340 12.36 36.29 7.96
N ARG A 341 12.53 34.98 8.10
CA ARG A 341 11.91 33.97 7.24
C ARG A 341 11.56 32.73 8.05
N SER A 342 10.48 32.06 7.67
CA SER A 342 10.12 30.73 8.15
C SER A 342 9.70 29.85 6.99
N HIS A 343 9.93 28.54 7.15
CA HIS A 343 9.53 27.49 6.22
C HIS A 343 8.75 26.41 6.96
N LEU A 344 7.61 26.01 6.39
CA LEU A 344 6.81 24.91 6.90
C LEU A 344 6.57 23.88 5.79
N GLU A 345 6.64 22.59 6.16
CA GLU A 345 6.10 21.51 5.33
C GLU A 345 4.99 20.78 6.09
N ILE A 346 3.84 20.67 5.43
CA ILE A 346 2.59 20.18 6.02
C ILE A 346 2.14 18.96 5.21
N ASP A 347 1.84 17.86 5.89
CA ASP A 347 1.18 16.67 5.32
C ASP A 347 -0.27 16.62 5.80
N THR A 348 -1.22 16.47 4.88
CA THR A 348 -2.65 16.33 5.18
C THR A 348 -3.22 15.14 4.45
N ARG A 349 -3.85 14.20 5.18
CA ARG A 349 -4.38 12.94 4.63
C ARG A 349 -5.84 12.75 4.95
N ASP A 350 -6.57 12.11 4.04
CA ASP A 350 -7.95 11.67 4.23
C ASP A 350 -8.29 10.58 3.18
N ILE A 351 -9.27 9.73 3.50
CA ILE A 351 -9.90 8.81 2.56
C ILE A 351 -10.96 9.50 1.69
N ASP A 352 -11.41 10.69 2.07
CA ASP A 352 -12.31 11.54 1.29
C ASP A 352 -11.52 12.72 0.70
N GLU A 353 -11.35 12.67 -0.62
CA GLU A 353 -10.59 13.68 -1.36
C GLU A 353 -11.18 15.10 -1.18
N LYS A 354 -12.49 15.24 -1.20
CA LYS A 354 -13.15 16.56 -1.09
C LYS A 354 -12.95 17.15 0.29
N ARG A 355 -13.05 16.34 1.35
CA ARG A 355 -12.82 16.77 2.73
C ARG A 355 -11.37 17.19 2.92
N ARG A 356 -10.40 16.38 2.44
CA ARG A 356 -8.97 16.74 2.45
C ARG A 356 -8.74 18.07 1.73
N ASN A 357 -9.25 18.23 0.53
CA ASN A 357 -9.05 19.44 -0.28
C ASN A 357 -9.66 20.67 0.40
N THR A 358 -10.82 20.51 1.04
CA THR A 358 -11.43 21.58 1.86
C THR A 358 -10.54 22.00 3.04
N VAL A 359 -9.85 21.05 3.67
CA VAL A 359 -8.88 21.37 4.74
C VAL A 359 -7.70 22.15 4.17
N ILE A 360 -7.18 21.74 3.01
CA ILE A 360 -6.07 22.46 2.33
C ILE A 360 -6.47 23.91 1.99
N GLU A 361 -7.68 24.11 1.44
CA GLU A 361 -8.20 25.46 1.14
C GLU A 361 -8.30 26.32 2.39
N LYS A 362 -8.75 25.76 3.53
CA LYS A 362 -8.80 26.47 4.81
C LYS A 362 -7.39 26.82 5.33
N ILE A 363 -6.41 25.91 5.15
CA ILE A 363 -5.00 26.19 5.51
C ILE A 363 -4.46 27.33 4.66
N GLN A 364 -4.71 27.32 3.34
CA GLN A 364 -4.29 28.41 2.44
C GLN A 364 -4.91 29.76 2.80
N HIS A 365 -6.20 29.76 3.10
CA HIS A 365 -6.89 30.97 3.54
C HIS A 365 -6.32 31.50 4.87
N SER A 366 -6.02 30.58 5.81
CA SER A 366 -5.39 30.96 7.09
C SER A 366 -3.99 31.51 6.88
N ALA A 367 -3.17 30.92 6.02
CA ALA A 367 -1.83 31.43 5.69
C ALA A 367 -1.89 32.85 5.16
N SER A 368 -2.80 33.12 4.22
CA SER A 368 -2.99 34.47 3.65
C SER A 368 -3.48 35.46 4.68
N LYS A 369 -4.43 35.07 5.54
CA LYS A 369 -4.95 35.93 6.61
C LYS A 369 -3.88 36.23 7.65
N ILE A 370 -3.13 35.24 8.11
CA ILE A 370 -2.03 35.37 9.08
C ILE A 370 -0.96 36.29 8.53
N ALA A 371 -0.59 36.16 7.25
CA ALA A 371 0.37 37.05 6.61
C ALA A 371 -0.07 38.52 6.69
N THR A 372 -1.33 38.80 6.38
CA THR A 372 -1.92 40.13 6.46
C THR A 372 -1.96 40.66 7.89
N ASP A 373 -2.47 39.88 8.83
CA ASP A 373 -2.66 40.27 10.22
C ASP A 373 -1.32 40.54 10.94
N ARG A 374 -0.25 39.83 10.56
CA ARG A 374 1.09 39.96 11.15
C ARG A 374 2.04 40.85 10.36
N GLY A 375 1.60 41.40 9.22
CA GLY A 375 2.42 42.27 8.37
C GLY A 375 3.64 41.53 7.80
N VAL A 376 3.54 40.25 7.52
CA VAL A 376 4.55 39.42 6.82
C VAL A 376 4.09 39.14 5.39
N ASN A 377 5.03 38.80 4.51
CA ASN A 377 4.73 38.32 3.16
C ASN A 377 4.58 36.80 3.14
N LEU A 378 3.51 36.27 2.54
CA LEU A 378 3.39 34.89 2.17
C LEU A 378 4.12 34.72 0.84
N SER A 379 5.40 34.33 0.89
CA SER A 379 6.25 34.25 -0.30
C SER A 379 6.04 32.95 -1.09
N GLN A 380 5.59 31.87 -0.41
CA GLN A 380 5.25 30.62 -1.04
C GLN A 380 4.04 29.95 -0.37
N PHE A 381 3.16 29.41 -1.17
CA PHE A 381 2.19 28.37 -0.82
C PHE A 381 2.06 27.42 -1.99
N THR A 382 2.62 26.23 -1.86
CA THR A 382 2.68 25.26 -2.96
C THR A 382 2.19 23.90 -2.47
N VAL A 383 1.20 23.34 -3.16
CA VAL A 383 0.81 21.93 -3.00
C VAL A 383 1.74 21.09 -3.86
N VAL A 384 2.60 20.30 -3.22
CA VAL A 384 3.66 19.53 -3.89
C VAL A 384 3.10 18.24 -4.53
N ASN A 385 2.23 17.56 -3.80
CA ASN A 385 1.48 16.40 -4.31
C ASN A 385 0.04 16.48 -3.79
N GLN A 386 -0.87 15.84 -4.51
CA GLN A 386 -2.29 15.80 -4.16
C GLN A 386 -2.94 14.59 -4.85
N ASP A 387 -2.46 13.39 -4.51
CA ASP A 387 -3.00 12.17 -5.10
C ASP A 387 -4.42 11.90 -4.60
N PRO A 388 -5.31 11.33 -5.43
CA PRO A 388 -6.60 10.85 -4.98
C PRO A 388 -6.44 9.64 -4.07
N PRO A 389 -7.29 9.46 -3.03
CA PRO A 389 -7.34 8.24 -2.24
C PRO A 389 -7.80 7.06 -3.11
N ALA A 390 -7.50 5.84 -2.65
CA ALA A 390 -7.94 4.62 -3.31
C ALA A 390 -8.95 3.88 -2.44
N VAL A 391 -10.00 3.34 -3.09
CA VAL A 391 -10.99 2.47 -2.45
C VAL A 391 -10.72 1.04 -2.90
N CYS A 392 -10.71 0.10 -1.95
CA CYS A 392 -10.56 -1.31 -2.27
C CYS A 392 -11.84 -1.86 -2.92
N ASP A 393 -11.68 -2.83 -3.80
CA ASP A 393 -12.79 -3.46 -4.51
C ASP A 393 -13.61 -4.35 -3.57
N GLU A 394 -14.95 -4.22 -3.60
CA GLU A 394 -15.86 -4.95 -2.70
C GLU A 394 -15.78 -6.48 -2.90
N SER A 395 -15.55 -6.95 -4.11
CA SER A 395 -15.42 -8.38 -4.40
C SER A 395 -14.12 -8.94 -3.82
N ILE A 396 -13.04 -8.16 -3.85
CA ILE A 396 -11.75 -8.53 -3.25
C ILE A 396 -11.84 -8.49 -1.73
N ILE A 397 -12.50 -7.47 -1.14
CA ILE A 397 -12.79 -7.43 0.30
C ILE A 397 -13.55 -8.70 0.71
N GLY A 398 -14.64 -9.03 0.02
CA GLY A 398 -15.41 -10.25 0.30
C GLY A 398 -14.60 -11.54 0.15
N ALA A 399 -13.62 -11.57 -0.79
CA ALA A 399 -12.72 -12.71 -0.94
C ALA A 399 -11.75 -12.85 0.26
N MET A 400 -11.21 -11.73 0.76
CA MET A 400 -10.33 -11.70 1.94
C MET A 400 -11.09 -12.05 3.22
N GLU A 401 -12.34 -11.57 3.39
CA GLU A 401 -13.21 -11.96 4.52
C GLU A 401 -13.50 -13.47 4.49
N ALA A 402 -13.90 -14.01 3.32
CA ALA A 402 -14.16 -15.43 3.17
C ALA A 402 -12.90 -16.28 3.46
N ALA A 403 -11.71 -15.84 3.02
CA ALA A 403 -10.45 -16.50 3.33
C ALA A 403 -10.15 -16.50 4.82
N SER A 404 -10.32 -15.37 5.50
CA SER A 404 -10.11 -15.23 6.94
C SER A 404 -11.07 -16.13 7.74
N GLN A 405 -12.35 -16.15 7.36
CA GLN A 405 -13.36 -17.03 7.96
C GLN A 405 -13.04 -18.51 7.76
N HIS A 406 -12.62 -18.90 6.54
CA HIS A 406 -12.24 -20.28 6.23
C HIS A 406 -11.05 -20.76 7.07
N LEU A 407 -10.14 -19.85 7.40
CA LEU A 407 -8.98 -20.12 8.27
C LEU A 407 -9.30 -19.97 9.76
N ASN A 408 -10.52 -19.62 10.13
CA ASN A 408 -10.95 -19.31 11.50
C ASN A 408 -10.08 -18.22 12.14
N LEU A 409 -9.69 -17.19 11.37
CA LEU A 409 -8.94 -16.03 11.83
C LEU A 409 -9.89 -14.86 12.10
N SER A 410 -9.66 -14.15 13.21
CA SER A 410 -10.32 -12.88 13.47
C SER A 410 -9.89 -11.84 12.42
N HIS A 411 -10.83 -11.02 11.95
CA HIS A 411 -10.54 -9.97 11.01
C HIS A 411 -11.36 -8.71 11.28
N LYS A 412 -10.85 -7.57 10.79
CA LYS A 412 -11.47 -6.26 10.95
C LYS A 412 -11.36 -5.46 9.66
N LEU A 413 -12.45 -4.83 9.24
CA LEU A 413 -12.42 -3.82 8.18
C LEU A 413 -11.81 -2.53 8.72
N MET A 414 -10.84 -1.97 8.02
CA MET A 414 -10.12 -0.78 8.47
C MET A 414 -9.60 0.03 7.29
N ILE A 415 -9.13 1.24 7.54
CA ILE A 415 -8.49 2.07 6.52
C ILE A 415 -6.98 2.10 6.72
N SER A 416 -6.23 2.28 5.62
CA SER A 416 -4.82 2.66 5.71
C SER A 416 -4.69 4.18 5.69
N ARG A 417 -3.92 4.72 6.64
CA ARG A 417 -3.50 6.13 6.64
C ARG A 417 -2.07 6.32 6.13
N ALA A 418 -1.35 5.20 5.89
CA ALA A 418 -0.06 5.19 5.25
C ALA A 418 -0.20 5.14 3.72
N TYR A 419 0.82 5.61 3.00
CA TYR A 419 0.97 5.37 1.56
C TYR A 419 1.32 3.91 1.32
N HIS A 420 0.97 3.40 0.14
CA HIS A 420 1.34 2.07 -0.32
C HIS A 420 1.33 2.05 -1.84
N ASP A 421 2.06 1.14 -2.44
CA ASP A 421 2.03 0.90 -3.90
C ASP A 421 0.63 0.57 -4.41
N SER A 422 -0.19 -0.06 -3.57
CA SER A 422 -1.63 -0.34 -3.82
C SER A 422 -2.43 0.89 -4.22
N LEU A 423 -2.09 2.09 -3.71
CA LEU A 423 -2.77 3.34 -4.08
C LEU A 423 -2.68 3.62 -5.58
N PHE A 424 -1.53 3.31 -6.18
CA PHE A 424 -1.29 3.51 -7.61
C PHE A 424 -1.76 2.34 -8.44
N MET A 425 -1.63 1.12 -7.92
CA MET A 425 -2.16 -0.08 -8.58
C MET A 425 -3.69 -0.04 -8.72
N ALA A 426 -4.40 0.63 -7.81
CA ALA A 426 -5.84 0.91 -7.92
C ALA A 426 -6.24 1.69 -9.18
N ARG A 427 -5.30 2.37 -9.85
CA ARG A 427 -5.53 3.07 -11.12
C ARG A 427 -5.46 2.14 -12.32
N ILE A 428 -4.89 0.95 -12.15
CA ILE A 428 -4.65 -0.05 -13.21
C ILE A 428 -5.65 -1.20 -13.11
N SER A 429 -5.99 -1.63 -11.88
CA SER A 429 -6.84 -2.81 -11.63
C SER A 429 -7.65 -2.65 -10.35
N PRO A 430 -8.72 -3.45 -10.15
CA PRO A 430 -9.33 -3.66 -8.85
C PRO A 430 -8.25 -4.02 -7.81
N MET A 431 -8.33 -3.47 -6.59
CA MET A 431 -7.27 -3.58 -5.60
C MET A 431 -7.82 -4.00 -4.23
N GLY A 432 -7.04 -4.77 -3.48
CA GLY A 432 -7.24 -5.10 -2.08
C GLY A 432 -5.93 -5.09 -1.30
N MET A 433 -6.03 -4.95 0.03
CA MET A 433 -4.85 -4.92 0.89
C MET A 433 -5.14 -5.62 2.22
N ILE A 434 -4.17 -6.39 2.68
CA ILE A 434 -4.23 -7.18 3.92
C ILE A 434 -3.20 -6.60 4.90
N PHE A 435 -3.65 -6.25 6.09
CA PHE A 435 -2.78 -5.90 7.21
C PHE A 435 -2.63 -7.06 8.19
N ILE A 436 -1.43 -7.15 8.76
CA ILE A 436 -1.13 -7.99 9.91
C ILE A 436 -0.67 -7.14 11.10
N PRO A 437 -0.85 -7.60 12.33
CA PRO A 437 -0.38 -6.89 13.52
C PRO A 437 1.12 -6.58 13.45
N CYS A 438 1.49 -5.40 13.97
CA CYS A 438 2.87 -5.06 14.23
C CYS A 438 3.03 -4.50 15.64
N TYR A 439 4.14 -4.81 16.27
CA TYR A 439 4.42 -4.51 17.67
C TYR A 439 4.28 -3.02 17.96
N LYS A 440 3.33 -2.65 18.83
CA LYS A 440 3.00 -1.26 19.22
C LYS A 440 2.76 -0.30 18.04
N GLY A 441 2.42 -0.82 16.88
CA GLY A 441 2.29 -0.01 15.67
C GLY A 441 3.62 0.58 15.18
N TYR A 442 4.74 0.02 15.58
CA TYR A 442 6.05 0.53 15.21
C TYR A 442 6.37 0.23 13.76
N SER A 443 6.64 1.28 12.99
CA SER A 443 7.24 1.26 11.66
C SER A 443 8.24 2.39 11.53
N HIS A 444 9.11 2.35 10.53
CA HIS A 444 10.14 3.35 10.28
C HIS A 444 11.15 3.52 11.44
N LYS A 445 11.39 2.44 12.18
CA LYS A 445 12.38 2.43 13.27
C LYS A 445 12.86 1.01 13.58
N PRO A 446 14.05 0.86 14.21
CA PRO A 446 14.67 -0.45 14.41
C PRO A 446 13.86 -1.44 15.26
N GLU A 447 12.96 -0.95 16.10
CA GLU A 447 12.12 -1.78 16.97
C GLU A 447 10.86 -2.32 16.27
N GLU A 448 10.67 -2.05 14.99
CA GLU A 448 9.62 -2.62 14.16
C GLU A 448 9.67 -4.15 14.22
N TYR A 449 8.50 -4.76 14.48
CA TYR A 449 8.41 -6.20 14.61
C TYR A 449 7.00 -6.70 14.27
N ALA A 450 6.93 -7.77 13.50
CA ALA A 450 5.73 -8.57 13.30
C ALA A 450 6.04 -10.04 13.65
N SER A 451 5.11 -10.72 14.33
CA SER A 451 5.33 -12.12 14.71
C SER A 451 5.25 -13.03 13.48
N MET A 452 6.00 -14.13 13.49
CA MET A 452 5.93 -15.11 12.40
C MET A 452 4.57 -15.80 12.32
N GLU A 453 3.81 -15.84 13.40
CA GLU A 453 2.44 -16.34 13.41
C GLU A 453 1.53 -15.38 12.63
N ASP A 454 1.61 -14.08 12.87
CA ASP A 454 0.83 -13.06 12.16
C ASP A 454 1.21 -13.02 10.68
N ILE A 455 2.51 -13.05 10.36
CA ILE A 455 2.99 -13.11 8.98
C ILE A 455 2.46 -14.37 8.28
N ALA A 456 2.54 -15.55 8.92
CA ALA A 456 2.03 -16.79 8.35
C ALA A 456 0.50 -16.76 8.16
N ASN A 457 -0.25 -16.14 9.05
CA ASN A 457 -1.68 -15.94 8.91
C ASN A 457 -2.00 -15.02 7.73
N GLY A 458 -1.31 -13.89 7.59
CA GLY A 458 -1.42 -13.00 6.43
C GLY A 458 -1.11 -13.71 5.11
N VAL A 459 -0.04 -14.52 5.05
CA VAL A 459 0.33 -15.31 3.88
C VAL A 459 -0.75 -16.33 3.51
N LYS A 460 -1.37 -17.00 4.48
CA LYS A 460 -2.48 -17.95 4.20
C LYS A 460 -3.70 -17.23 3.63
N VAL A 461 -4.09 -16.08 4.20
CA VAL A 461 -5.20 -15.27 3.70
C VAL A 461 -4.90 -14.80 2.28
N LEU A 462 -3.69 -14.28 2.03
CA LEU A 462 -3.24 -13.89 0.70
C LEU A 462 -3.30 -15.06 -0.29
N ALA A 463 -2.78 -16.23 0.08
CA ALA A 463 -2.78 -17.41 -0.78
C ALA A 463 -4.20 -17.84 -1.19
N LEU A 464 -5.14 -17.92 -0.26
CA LEU A 464 -6.53 -18.26 -0.56
C LEU A 464 -7.22 -17.21 -1.42
N THR A 465 -6.97 -15.93 -1.15
CA THR A 465 -7.55 -14.84 -1.93
C THR A 465 -7.00 -14.86 -3.36
N LEU A 466 -5.68 -15.01 -3.53
CA LEU A 466 -5.05 -15.18 -4.85
C LEU A 466 -5.60 -16.40 -5.60
N ALA A 467 -5.75 -17.54 -4.92
CA ALA A 467 -6.32 -18.74 -5.51
C ALA A 467 -7.74 -18.48 -6.02
N LYS A 468 -8.61 -17.87 -5.21
CA LYS A 468 -9.98 -17.53 -5.58
C LYS A 468 -10.01 -16.61 -6.80
N LEU A 469 -9.32 -15.47 -6.74
CA LEU A 469 -9.32 -14.48 -7.83
C LEU A 469 -8.68 -15.01 -9.11
N SER A 470 -7.79 -15.98 -9.02
CA SER A 470 -7.20 -16.61 -10.21
C SER A 470 -8.14 -17.56 -10.92
N LEU A 471 -9.18 -18.07 -10.26
CA LEU A 471 -10.17 -18.97 -10.84
C LEU A 471 -11.37 -18.23 -11.45
N ASP A 472 -11.64 -17.02 -10.96
CA ASP A 472 -12.69 -16.13 -11.48
C ASP A 472 -12.28 -15.53 -12.84
#